data_07e22600794dc7c2df6158a71777f83f
#
_entry.id   07e22600794dc7c2df6158a71777f83f
#
_cell.length_a   1.000
_cell.length_b   1.000
_cell.length_c   1.000
_cell.angle_alpha   90.00
_cell.angle_beta   90.00
_cell.angle_gamma   90.00
#
_symmetry.space_group_name_H-M   'P 1'
#
loop_
_entity.id
_entity.type
_entity.pdbx_description
1 polymer ?
#
loop_
_entity_poly.entity_id
_entity_poly.type
_entity_poly.pdbx_seq_one_letter_code
_entity_poly.pdbx_strand_id
1 'polypeptide(L)'
;MQRLGDASWVISASDLAVFEACPWRLARIADEKLGKGITVPDIDDPMMDLVARLGLEHEARQLELLASTMTVVELSYEPGDPTDAVAWRANIDKASNETLAALDSDAGALFQATLYEETLPDAPLPIGFQGFADFIVSTGETWEIWDSKLARRAKDHALIQLAAYYDQLKRRGIPLSTSVRVILGDGTHSIHDVDGLLEPYREQRRAVMALIEHRVVDPHPLPWGDELYPPCGTKGCPACSEQILLHDDLFQIAGLRKAQRNKILTGGFETLEQFATASREEVRRAIPGIGLDTLHGLHLQASLQVATRNNPEGRPAWEV
;
A
#
# COMPACT_ATOMS: atom_id res chain seq x y z
N MET A 1 3.34 -0.57 8.67
CA MET A 1 4.63 -0.77 9.38
C MET A 1 4.50 -0.45 10.86
N GLN A 2 5.34 -1.07 11.67
CA GLN A 2 5.46 -0.81 13.11
C GLN A 2 6.90 -0.42 13.44
N ARG A 3 7.06 0.47 14.42
CA ARG A 3 8.33 0.76 15.05
C ARG A 3 8.24 0.26 16.49
N LEU A 4 9.12 -0.67 16.85
CA LEU A 4 9.13 -1.29 18.18
C LEU A 4 9.85 -0.41 19.20
N GLY A 5 9.65 -0.69 20.48
CA GLY A 5 10.23 0.08 21.59
C GLY A 5 11.76 0.13 21.61
N ASP A 6 12.44 -0.80 20.95
CA ASP A 6 13.91 -0.82 20.77
C ASP A 6 14.37 -0.14 19.46
N ALA A 7 13.50 0.63 18.82
CA ALA A 7 13.72 1.33 17.58
C ALA A 7 13.87 0.46 16.30
N SER A 8 13.70 -0.86 16.39
CA SER A 8 13.60 -1.72 15.20
C SER A 8 12.28 -1.52 14.47
N TRP A 9 12.23 -1.94 13.21
CA TRP A 9 11.08 -1.81 12.34
C TRP A 9 10.53 -3.16 11.93
N VAL A 10 9.23 -3.23 11.73
CA VAL A 10 8.57 -4.39 11.13
C VAL A 10 7.64 -3.90 10.03
N ILE A 11 7.88 -4.37 8.82
CA ILE A 11 7.04 -4.09 7.65
C ILE A 11 6.15 -5.29 7.30
N SER A 12 5.16 -5.05 6.46
CA SER A 12 4.21 -6.06 6.01
C SER A 12 3.91 -5.89 4.51
N ALA A 13 3.20 -6.83 3.91
CA ALA A 13 2.72 -6.70 2.54
C ALA A 13 1.82 -5.47 2.32
N SER A 14 1.05 -5.07 3.35
CA SER A 14 0.23 -3.85 3.29
C SER A 14 1.08 -2.59 3.13
N ASP A 15 2.28 -2.54 3.73
CA ASP A 15 3.18 -1.40 3.59
C ASP A 15 3.75 -1.31 2.17
N LEU A 16 4.03 -2.46 1.54
CA LEU A 16 4.42 -2.50 0.13
C LEU A 16 3.30 -1.93 -0.75
N ALA A 17 2.05 -2.33 -0.51
CA ALA A 17 0.90 -1.81 -1.24
C ALA A 17 0.69 -0.30 -1.03
N VAL A 18 0.90 0.20 0.21
CA VAL A 18 0.86 1.65 0.48
C VAL A 18 1.97 2.39 -0.25
N PHE A 19 3.19 1.83 -0.30
CA PHE A 19 4.31 2.42 -1.04
C PHE A 19 4.01 2.50 -2.53
N GLU A 20 3.50 1.44 -3.14
CA GLU A 20 3.12 1.41 -4.54
C GLU A 20 2.05 2.46 -4.86
N ALA A 21 1.02 2.56 -4.03
CA ALA A 21 -0.06 3.51 -4.21
C ALA A 21 0.38 4.97 -3.99
N CYS A 22 1.21 5.22 -2.98
CA CYS A 22 1.66 6.55 -2.59
C CYS A 22 2.94 6.50 -1.74
N PRO A 23 4.14 6.61 -2.34
CA PRO A 23 5.40 6.63 -1.59
C PRO A 23 5.44 7.72 -0.52
N TRP A 24 4.89 8.89 -0.82
CA TRP A 24 4.80 10.00 0.13
C TRP A 24 3.99 9.64 1.39
N ARG A 25 2.85 8.95 1.22
CA ARG A 25 2.05 8.47 2.35
C ARG A 25 2.84 7.53 3.25
N LEU A 26 3.57 6.56 2.68
CA LEU A 26 4.38 5.63 3.48
C LEU A 26 5.49 6.36 4.24
N ALA A 27 6.16 7.32 3.59
CA ALA A 27 7.18 8.15 4.24
C ALA A 27 6.61 8.98 5.39
N ARG A 28 5.41 9.54 5.24
CA ARG A 28 4.71 10.27 6.32
C ARG A 28 4.32 9.36 7.47
N ILE A 29 3.89 8.13 7.20
CA ILE A 29 3.64 7.12 8.25
C ILE A 29 4.94 6.81 9.01
N ALA A 30 6.07 6.69 8.31
CA ALA A 30 7.37 6.52 8.98
C ALA A 30 7.74 7.74 9.85
N ASP A 31 7.52 8.96 9.36
CA ASP A 31 7.77 10.20 10.10
C ASP A 31 6.90 10.31 11.36
N GLU A 32 5.63 9.92 11.29
CA GLU A 32 4.74 9.86 12.44
C GLU A 32 5.26 8.90 13.51
N LYS A 33 5.66 7.69 13.09
CA LYS A 33 6.24 6.68 14.00
C LYS A 33 7.61 7.09 14.57
N LEU A 34 8.32 7.97 13.89
CA LEU A 34 9.55 8.60 14.37
C LEU A 34 9.29 9.78 15.33
N GLY A 35 8.04 10.20 15.52
CA GLY A 35 7.68 11.30 16.40
C GLY A 35 8.06 12.68 15.83
N LYS A 36 8.10 12.87 14.52
CA LYS A 36 8.48 14.15 13.88
C LYS A 36 7.37 15.22 13.90
N GLY A 37 6.42 15.14 14.82
CA GLY A 37 5.39 16.15 15.04
C GLY A 37 4.32 16.23 13.94
N ILE A 38 4.08 15.12 13.24
CA ILE A 38 3.01 15.00 12.25
C ILE A 38 2.11 13.83 12.56
N THR A 39 0.90 13.87 12.04
CA THR A 39 -0.07 12.77 12.09
C THR A 39 -0.57 12.51 10.68
N VAL A 40 -0.71 11.24 10.32
CA VAL A 40 -1.32 10.81 9.05
C VAL A 40 -2.78 10.47 9.33
N PRO A 41 -3.75 11.14 8.68
CA PRO A 41 -5.16 10.82 8.89
C PRO A 41 -5.49 9.38 8.52
N ASP A 42 -6.32 8.73 9.32
CA ASP A 42 -6.93 7.45 8.97
C ASP A 42 -8.10 7.66 7.99
N ILE A 43 -8.42 6.60 7.26
CA ILE A 43 -9.63 6.59 6.43
C ILE A 43 -10.77 6.05 7.31
N ASP A 44 -11.67 6.95 7.72
CA ASP A 44 -12.95 6.55 8.27
C ASP A 44 -13.97 6.50 7.12
N ASP A 45 -14.10 5.33 6.51
CA ASP A 45 -15.01 5.09 5.39
C ASP A 45 -15.90 3.88 5.71
N PRO A 46 -17.19 4.10 6.01
CA PRO A 46 -18.14 3.02 6.29
C PRO A 46 -18.25 1.97 5.17
N MET A 47 -17.89 2.33 3.93
CA MET A 47 -17.83 1.38 2.83
C MET A 47 -16.66 0.40 3.01
N MET A 48 -15.54 0.85 3.56
CA MET A 48 -14.40 -0.02 3.86
C MET A 48 -14.75 -1.06 4.92
N ASP A 49 -15.51 -0.70 5.95
CA ASP A 49 -15.99 -1.64 6.98
C ASP A 49 -16.90 -2.71 6.38
N LEU A 50 -17.80 -2.30 5.47
CA LEU A 50 -18.64 -3.24 4.74
C LEU A 50 -17.81 -4.21 3.89
N VAL A 51 -16.83 -3.70 3.16
CA VAL A 51 -15.93 -4.50 2.31
C VAL A 51 -15.11 -5.46 3.16
N ALA A 52 -14.58 -5.02 4.31
CA ALA A 52 -13.83 -5.87 5.24
C ALA A 52 -14.71 -7.03 5.77
N ARG A 53 -15.95 -6.74 6.20
CA ARG A 53 -16.88 -7.78 6.65
C ARG A 53 -17.20 -8.80 5.56
N LEU A 54 -17.50 -8.33 4.34
CA LEU A 54 -17.75 -9.23 3.20
C LEU A 54 -16.51 -10.05 2.85
N GLY A 55 -15.31 -9.49 3.04
CA GLY A 55 -14.03 -10.22 2.89
C GLY A 55 -13.92 -11.38 3.87
N LEU A 56 -14.17 -11.13 5.16
CA LEU A 56 -14.18 -12.17 6.20
C LEU A 56 -15.21 -13.26 5.93
N GLU A 57 -16.43 -12.90 5.48
CA GLU A 57 -17.46 -13.88 5.11
C GLU A 57 -17.04 -14.72 3.89
N HIS A 58 -16.33 -14.12 2.93
CA HIS A 58 -15.81 -14.86 1.78
C HIS A 58 -14.71 -15.83 2.20
N GLU A 59 -13.77 -15.39 3.02
CA GLU A 59 -12.70 -16.22 3.58
C GLU A 59 -13.23 -17.40 4.42
N ALA A 60 -14.22 -17.13 5.29
CA ALA A 60 -14.87 -18.20 6.08
C ALA A 60 -15.53 -19.27 5.20
N ARG A 61 -16.18 -18.88 4.09
CA ARG A 61 -16.73 -19.86 3.13
C ARG A 61 -15.64 -20.71 2.47
N GLN A 62 -14.46 -20.12 2.16
CA GLN A 62 -13.36 -20.90 1.61
C GLN A 62 -12.76 -21.85 2.64
N LEU A 63 -12.70 -21.44 3.91
CA LEU A 63 -12.29 -22.31 5.01
C LEU A 63 -13.23 -23.52 5.13
N GLU A 64 -14.55 -23.32 5.12
CA GLU A 64 -15.53 -24.40 5.17
C GLU A 64 -15.36 -25.38 3.98
N LEU A 65 -15.13 -24.86 2.77
CA LEU A 65 -14.89 -25.69 1.59
C LEU A 65 -13.62 -26.54 1.73
N LEU A 66 -12.51 -25.98 2.20
CA LEU A 66 -11.27 -26.71 2.44
C LEU A 66 -11.47 -27.76 3.56
N ALA A 67 -12.09 -27.39 4.67
CA ALA A 67 -12.34 -28.29 5.79
C ALA A 67 -13.27 -29.48 5.44
N SER A 68 -14.10 -29.35 4.40
CA SER A 68 -14.92 -30.42 3.89
C SER A 68 -14.14 -31.51 3.13
N THR A 69 -12.92 -31.21 2.68
CA THR A 69 -12.10 -32.06 1.81
C THR A 69 -10.78 -32.51 2.43
N MET A 70 -10.26 -31.73 3.40
CA MET A 70 -8.97 -32.00 4.03
C MET A 70 -8.91 -31.52 5.48
N THR A 71 -7.91 -32.00 6.22
CA THR A 71 -7.65 -31.52 7.59
C THR A 71 -7.08 -30.11 7.54
N VAL A 72 -7.78 -29.14 8.14
CA VAL A 72 -7.32 -27.75 8.24
C VAL A 72 -6.85 -27.47 9.67
N VAL A 73 -5.66 -26.89 9.80
CA VAL A 73 -5.15 -26.35 11.07
C VAL A 73 -5.42 -24.84 11.07
N GLU A 74 -6.30 -24.43 11.98
CA GLU A 74 -6.59 -23.01 12.21
C GLU A 74 -5.57 -22.44 13.19
N LEU A 75 -4.86 -21.38 12.76
CA LEU A 75 -3.87 -20.68 13.55
C LEU A 75 -4.44 -19.32 13.96
N SER A 76 -3.93 -18.77 15.04
CA SER A 76 -4.33 -17.45 15.52
C SER A 76 -3.15 -16.69 16.06
N TYR A 77 -3.15 -15.38 15.87
CA TYR A 77 -2.18 -14.47 16.43
C TYR A 77 -2.88 -13.26 16.99
N GLU A 78 -2.63 -12.99 18.27
CA GLU A 78 -3.04 -11.73 18.90
C GLU A 78 -1.84 -10.79 18.98
N PRO A 79 -1.90 -9.62 18.34
CA PRO A 79 -0.80 -8.68 18.37
C PRO A 79 -0.56 -8.17 19.81
N GLY A 80 0.71 -8.19 20.23
CA GLY A 80 1.15 -7.59 21.48
C GLY A 80 1.35 -6.08 21.37
N ASP A 81 1.66 -5.44 22.50
CA ASP A 81 2.02 -4.03 22.56
C ASP A 81 3.39 -3.80 21.87
N PRO A 82 3.48 -3.03 20.78
CA PRO A 82 4.74 -2.79 20.09
C PRO A 82 5.73 -1.94 20.92
N THR A 83 5.31 -1.31 22.00
CA THR A 83 6.20 -0.57 22.92
C THR A 83 7.06 -1.51 23.75
N ASP A 84 6.57 -2.73 24.03
CA ASP A 84 7.36 -3.82 24.62
C ASP A 84 7.89 -4.73 23.49
N ALA A 85 9.01 -4.34 22.90
CA ALA A 85 9.61 -5.05 21.78
C ALA A 85 9.95 -6.52 22.07
N VAL A 86 10.32 -6.84 23.33
CA VAL A 86 10.69 -8.20 23.76
C VAL A 86 9.46 -9.09 23.80
N ALA A 87 8.41 -8.65 24.49
CA ALA A 87 7.16 -9.40 24.58
C ALA A 87 6.48 -9.52 23.21
N TRP A 88 6.50 -8.45 22.41
CA TRP A 88 5.94 -8.46 21.06
C TRP A 88 6.61 -9.49 20.17
N ARG A 89 7.98 -9.53 20.16
CA ARG A 89 8.72 -10.53 19.38
C ARG A 89 8.44 -11.95 19.86
N ALA A 90 8.49 -12.18 21.16
CA ALA A 90 8.22 -13.51 21.70
C ALA A 90 6.83 -14.03 21.28
N ASN A 91 5.83 -13.15 21.21
CA ASN A 91 4.48 -13.50 20.83
C ASN A 91 4.39 -13.84 19.31
N ILE A 92 4.96 -13.02 18.45
CA ILE A 92 4.91 -13.29 17.00
C ILE A 92 5.81 -14.46 16.59
N ASP A 93 6.96 -14.64 17.25
CA ASP A 93 7.85 -15.79 17.05
C ASP A 93 7.14 -17.08 17.42
N LYS A 94 6.41 -17.10 18.54
CA LYS A 94 5.60 -18.24 18.95
C LYS A 94 4.60 -18.60 17.85
N ALA A 95 3.81 -17.65 17.37
CA ALA A 95 2.81 -17.88 16.31
C ALA A 95 3.45 -18.34 14.98
N SER A 96 4.59 -17.75 14.63
CA SER A 96 5.35 -18.16 13.43
C SER A 96 5.93 -19.59 13.57
N ASN A 97 6.38 -19.98 14.76
CA ASN A 97 6.84 -21.34 15.03
C ASN A 97 5.69 -22.36 15.04
N GLU A 98 4.51 -21.99 15.51
CA GLU A 98 3.29 -22.80 15.38
C GLU A 98 2.92 -23.05 13.92
N THR A 99 3.05 -22.02 13.06
CA THR A 99 2.91 -22.17 11.60
C THR A 99 3.90 -23.19 11.04
N LEU A 100 5.18 -23.09 11.40
CA LEU A 100 6.22 -24.02 10.91
C LEU A 100 5.97 -25.46 11.38
N ALA A 101 5.57 -25.62 12.65
CA ALA A 101 5.22 -26.94 13.18
C ALA A 101 3.99 -27.55 12.47
N ALA A 102 3.01 -26.73 12.10
CA ALA A 102 1.86 -27.18 11.35
C ALA A 102 2.20 -27.58 9.90
N LEU A 103 3.18 -26.90 9.26
CA LEU A 103 3.70 -27.30 7.94
C LEU A 103 4.44 -28.64 7.95
N ASP A 104 5.00 -29.04 9.08
CA ASP A 104 5.67 -30.34 9.27
C ASP A 104 4.69 -31.47 9.71
N SER A 105 3.40 -31.14 9.86
CA SER A 105 2.37 -32.10 10.27
C SER A 105 1.64 -32.73 9.07
N ASP A 106 0.70 -33.64 9.35
CA ASP A 106 -0.19 -34.24 8.35
C ASP A 106 -1.36 -33.29 7.95
N ALA A 107 -1.23 -32.00 8.14
CA ALA A 107 -2.25 -31.02 7.76
C ALA A 107 -2.42 -30.95 6.24
N GLY A 108 -3.66 -30.90 5.78
CA GLY A 108 -3.99 -30.65 4.39
C GLY A 108 -3.95 -29.15 4.03
N ALA A 109 -4.29 -28.29 4.99
CA ALA A 109 -4.19 -26.85 4.85
C ALA A 109 -3.98 -26.17 6.21
N LEU A 110 -3.37 -24.98 6.17
CA LEU A 110 -3.28 -24.04 7.28
C LEU A 110 -4.14 -22.83 6.96
N PHE A 111 -4.84 -22.31 7.96
CA PHE A 111 -5.62 -21.09 7.89
C PHE A 111 -5.04 -20.04 8.83
N GLN A 112 -4.93 -18.79 8.37
CA GLN A 112 -4.36 -17.62 9.10
C GLN A 112 -2.92 -17.87 9.59
N ALA A 113 -2.08 -18.39 8.69
CA ALA A 113 -0.71 -18.73 9.01
C ALA A 113 0.14 -17.46 9.25
N THR A 114 0.79 -17.38 10.42
CA THR A 114 1.66 -16.27 10.79
C THR A 114 3.07 -16.49 10.27
N LEU A 115 3.59 -15.52 9.54
CA LEU A 115 4.95 -15.49 9.03
C LEU A 115 5.72 -14.32 9.65
N TYR A 116 6.88 -14.57 10.19
CA TYR A 116 7.71 -13.53 10.78
C TYR A 116 9.18 -13.76 10.51
N GLU A 117 9.90 -12.70 10.19
CA GLU A 117 11.35 -12.66 10.04
C GLU A 117 11.85 -11.41 10.76
N GLU A 118 12.72 -11.58 11.77
CA GLU A 118 13.19 -10.48 12.60
C GLU A 118 14.01 -9.45 11.83
N THR A 119 14.82 -9.93 10.88
CA THR A 119 15.65 -9.05 10.03
C THR A 119 15.63 -9.55 8.60
N LEU A 120 15.15 -8.71 7.71
CA LEU A 120 15.12 -8.99 6.29
C LEU A 120 16.54 -9.06 5.69
N PRO A 121 16.78 -9.87 4.65
CA PRO A 121 18.01 -9.83 3.88
C PRO A 121 18.28 -8.43 3.32
N ASP A 122 19.53 -8.01 3.34
CA ASP A 122 20.04 -6.73 2.81
C ASP A 122 19.40 -5.49 3.49
N ALA A 123 18.80 -5.64 4.68
CA ALA A 123 18.23 -4.53 5.41
C ALA A 123 19.35 -3.61 5.96
N PRO A 124 19.29 -2.29 5.68
CA PRO A 124 20.30 -1.32 6.15
C PRO A 124 20.17 -1.03 7.65
N LEU A 125 19.02 -1.34 8.22
CA LEU A 125 18.65 -1.17 9.63
C LEU A 125 18.01 -2.48 10.13
N PRO A 126 17.76 -2.65 11.45
CA PRO A 126 16.95 -3.75 11.96
C PRO A 126 15.49 -3.63 11.47
N ILE A 127 15.22 -4.15 10.30
CA ILE A 127 13.90 -4.17 9.66
C ILE A 127 13.48 -5.61 9.45
N GLY A 128 12.45 -6.04 10.17
CA GLY A 128 11.81 -7.33 10.01
C GLY A 128 10.59 -7.29 9.08
N PHE A 129 10.00 -8.44 8.86
CA PHE A 129 8.77 -8.57 8.09
C PHE A 129 7.78 -9.46 8.83
N GLN A 130 6.51 -9.05 8.86
CA GLN A 130 5.40 -9.88 9.30
C GLN A 130 4.40 -10.08 8.16
N GLY A 131 3.79 -11.26 8.13
CA GLY A 131 2.74 -11.60 7.18
C GLY A 131 1.74 -12.56 7.79
N PHE A 132 0.52 -12.52 7.26
CA PHE A 132 -0.57 -13.42 7.63
C PHE A 132 -1.13 -13.98 6.33
N ALA A 133 -0.84 -15.27 6.07
CA ALA A 133 -1.34 -15.93 4.88
C ALA A 133 -2.72 -16.51 5.17
N ASP A 134 -3.72 -16.15 4.35
CA ASP A 134 -5.09 -16.66 4.53
C ASP A 134 -5.08 -18.18 4.52
N PHE A 135 -4.44 -18.78 3.51
CA PHE A 135 -4.32 -20.24 3.43
C PHE A 135 -2.94 -20.66 2.92
N ILE A 136 -2.41 -21.76 3.47
CA ILE A 136 -1.28 -22.50 2.92
C ILE A 136 -1.76 -23.95 2.73
N VAL A 137 -1.86 -24.41 1.48
CA VAL A 137 -2.54 -25.64 1.11
C VAL A 137 -1.55 -26.69 0.60
N SER A 138 -1.61 -27.91 1.13
CA SER A 138 -0.80 -29.03 0.69
C SER A 138 -1.20 -29.48 -0.72
N THR A 139 -0.21 -29.65 -1.57
CA THR A 139 -0.36 -30.25 -2.91
C THR A 139 0.20 -31.69 -2.97
N GLY A 140 0.44 -32.29 -1.80
CA GLY A 140 1.05 -33.59 -1.59
C GLY A 140 2.51 -33.47 -1.17
N GLU A 141 3.41 -33.16 -2.09
CA GLU A 141 4.85 -33.02 -1.78
C GLU A 141 5.29 -31.56 -1.49
N THR A 142 4.45 -30.59 -1.84
CA THR A 142 4.74 -29.17 -1.69
C THR A 142 3.55 -28.42 -1.10
N TRP A 143 3.79 -27.18 -0.70
CA TRP A 143 2.77 -26.26 -0.21
C TRP A 143 2.52 -25.15 -1.22
N GLU A 144 1.26 -24.76 -1.42
CA GLU A 144 0.84 -23.64 -2.27
C GLU A 144 0.20 -22.55 -1.39
N ILE A 145 0.60 -21.29 -1.59
CA ILE A 145 0.08 -20.17 -0.81
C ILE A 145 -1.13 -19.58 -1.55
N TRP A 146 -2.25 -19.46 -0.85
CA TRP A 146 -3.49 -18.93 -1.38
C TRP A 146 -3.92 -17.70 -0.58
N ASP A 147 -4.47 -16.73 -1.29
CA ASP A 147 -5.01 -15.49 -0.73
C ASP A 147 -6.46 -15.33 -1.20
N SER A 148 -7.34 -14.81 -0.34
CA SER A 148 -8.77 -14.65 -0.61
C SER A 148 -9.11 -13.19 -0.83
N LYS A 149 -9.72 -12.85 -1.96
CA LYS A 149 -10.05 -11.46 -2.31
C LYS A 149 -11.44 -11.36 -2.95
N LEU A 150 -12.24 -10.39 -2.51
CA LEU A 150 -13.55 -10.08 -3.11
C LEU A 150 -13.46 -9.54 -4.54
N ALA A 151 -12.27 -9.24 -5.02
CA ALA A 151 -12.05 -8.71 -6.35
C ALA A 151 -12.45 -9.72 -7.45
N ARG A 152 -12.83 -9.22 -8.63
CA ARG A 152 -13.11 -10.03 -9.81
C ARG A 152 -11.85 -10.45 -10.59
N ARG A 153 -10.70 -9.92 -10.23
CA ARG A 153 -9.38 -10.21 -10.82
C ARG A 153 -8.31 -10.06 -9.75
N ALA A 154 -7.28 -10.87 -9.83
CA ALA A 154 -6.10 -10.66 -9.02
C ALA A 154 -5.47 -9.29 -9.35
N LYS A 155 -5.12 -8.54 -8.32
CA LYS A 155 -4.46 -7.24 -8.44
C LYS A 155 -2.98 -7.39 -8.09
N ASP A 156 -2.14 -6.55 -8.65
CA ASP A 156 -0.68 -6.62 -8.48
C ASP A 156 -0.26 -6.66 -7.00
N HIS A 157 -0.87 -5.83 -6.15
CA HIS A 157 -0.56 -5.84 -4.72
C HIS A 157 -0.89 -7.17 -4.01
N ALA A 158 -1.92 -7.91 -4.44
CA ALA A 158 -2.21 -9.23 -3.89
C ALA A 158 -1.17 -10.27 -4.34
N LEU A 159 -0.67 -10.15 -5.57
CA LEU A 159 0.41 -11.00 -6.08
C LEU A 159 1.74 -10.71 -5.39
N ILE A 160 2.06 -9.45 -5.13
CA ILE A 160 3.23 -9.04 -4.35
C ILE A 160 3.14 -9.55 -2.90
N GLN A 161 1.95 -9.53 -2.30
CA GLN A 161 1.70 -10.13 -0.97
C GLN A 161 2.04 -11.63 -0.97
N LEU A 162 1.53 -12.37 -1.94
CA LEU A 162 1.81 -13.80 -2.08
C LEU A 162 3.29 -14.08 -2.34
N ALA A 163 3.95 -13.27 -3.16
CA ALA A 163 5.40 -13.36 -3.40
C ALA A 163 6.22 -13.09 -2.13
N ALA A 164 5.78 -12.17 -1.27
CA ALA A 164 6.42 -11.90 0.02
C ALA A 164 6.37 -13.11 0.95
N TYR A 165 5.21 -13.76 1.03
CA TYR A 165 5.04 -14.97 1.85
C TYR A 165 5.81 -16.15 1.29
N TYR A 166 5.79 -16.33 -0.02
CA TYR A 166 6.57 -17.35 -0.71
C TYR A 166 8.08 -17.19 -0.46
N ASP A 167 8.62 -15.98 -0.62
CA ASP A 167 10.05 -15.70 -0.43
C ASP A 167 10.50 -16.01 1.01
N GLN A 168 9.67 -15.73 2.02
CA GLN A 168 9.95 -16.08 3.41
C GLN A 168 9.98 -17.60 3.65
N LEU A 169 8.94 -18.32 3.22
CA LEU A 169 8.86 -19.77 3.40
C LEU A 169 9.95 -20.49 2.63
N LYS A 170 10.29 -20.02 1.43
CA LYS A 170 11.40 -20.56 0.62
C LYS A 170 12.74 -20.42 1.33
N ARG A 171 13.01 -19.26 1.96
CA ARG A 171 14.25 -19.07 2.75
C ARG A 171 14.32 -19.97 3.98
N ARG A 172 13.17 -20.40 4.50
CA ARG A 172 13.09 -21.38 5.62
C ARG A 172 13.18 -22.83 5.16
N GLY A 173 13.37 -23.07 3.84
CA GLY A 173 13.51 -24.41 3.28
C GLY A 173 12.21 -25.19 3.14
N ILE A 174 11.05 -24.56 3.27
CA ILE A 174 9.76 -25.20 3.07
C ILE A 174 9.60 -25.56 1.57
N PRO A 175 9.22 -26.82 1.24
CA PRO A 175 8.97 -27.22 -0.13
C PRO A 175 7.70 -26.53 -0.65
N LEU A 176 7.85 -25.66 -1.64
CA LEU A 176 6.76 -24.85 -2.19
C LEU A 176 6.46 -25.23 -3.64
N SER A 177 5.20 -25.12 -4.01
CA SER A 177 4.74 -25.14 -5.41
C SER A 177 5.37 -23.98 -6.19
N THR A 178 5.50 -24.11 -7.51
CA THR A 178 5.94 -22.98 -8.39
C THR A 178 4.84 -21.96 -8.62
N SER A 179 3.64 -22.21 -8.13
CA SER A 179 2.48 -21.32 -8.27
C SER A 179 1.98 -20.79 -6.92
N VAL A 180 1.33 -19.65 -6.99
CA VAL A 180 0.52 -19.05 -5.92
C VAL A 180 -0.89 -18.81 -6.44
N ARG A 181 -1.87 -18.64 -5.55
CA ARG A 181 -3.27 -18.60 -5.94
C ARG A 181 -4.04 -17.48 -5.26
N VAL A 182 -4.90 -16.81 -6.03
CA VAL A 182 -5.90 -15.87 -5.49
C VAL A 182 -7.29 -16.46 -5.70
N ILE A 183 -8.04 -16.63 -4.61
CA ILE A 183 -9.45 -17.01 -4.65
C ILE A 183 -10.25 -15.72 -4.84
N LEU A 184 -10.94 -15.60 -5.96
CA LEU A 184 -11.70 -14.40 -6.32
C LEU A 184 -13.10 -14.41 -5.67
N GLY A 185 -13.75 -13.24 -5.65
CA GLY A 185 -15.04 -13.05 -5.00
C GLY A 185 -16.19 -13.92 -5.54
N ASP A 186 -16.07 -14.45 -6.75
CA ASP A 186 -16.99 -15.42 -7.35
C ASP A 186 -16.62 -16.90 -7.06
N GLY A 187 -15.55 -17.13 -6.28
CA GLY A 187 -15.02 -18.44 -5.95
C GLY A 187 -14.11 -19.05 -7.01
N THR A 188 -13.85 -18.35 -8.11
CA THR A 188 -12.88 -18.82 -9.11
C THR A 188 -11.46 -18.62 -8.63
N HIS A 189 -10.53 -19.44 -9.12
CA HIS A 189 -9.14 -19.42 -8.73
C HIS A 189 -8.27 -18.80 -9.83
N SER A 190 -7.54 -17.73 -9.53
CA SER A 190 -6.52 -17.13 -10.37
C SER A 190 -5.15 -17.66 -9.96
N ILE A 191 -4.51 -18.46 -10.82
CA ILE A 191 -3.23 -19.14 -10.54
C ILE A 191 -2.12 -18.37 -11.26
N HIS A 192 -1.03 -18.12 -10.55
CA HIS A 192 0.10 -17.32 -11.04
C HIS A 192 1.42 -18.05 -10.77
N ASP A 193 2.31 -18.04 -11.76
CA ASP A 193 3.69 -18.48 -11.60
C ASP A 193 4.44 -17.48 -10.70
N VAL A 194 5.13 -18.00 -9.69
CA VAL A 194 5.79 -17.18 -8.68
C VAL A 194 7.10 -16.56 -9.17
N ASP A 195 7.78 -17.19 -10.13
CA ASP A 195 9.09 -16.74 -10.60
C ASP A 195 9.02 -15.31 -11.17
N GLY A 196 7.93 -15.00 -11.87
CA GLY A 196 7.67 -13.64 -12.38
C GLY A 196 7.34 -12.59 -11.32
N LEU A 197 7.03 -13.00 -10.10
CA LEU A 197 6.59 -12.12 -9.01
C LEU A 197 7.71 -11.80 -8.00
N LEU A 198 8.74 -12.67 -7.90
CA LEU A 198 9.76 -12.55 -6.85
C LEU A 198 10.64 -11.31 -7.02
N GLU A 199 11.11 -11.02 -8.23
CA GLU A 199 11.99 -9.85 -8.41
C GLU A 199 11.22 -8.52 -8.26
N PRO A 200 10.04 -8.32 -8.82
CA PRO A 200 9.20 -7.14 -8.50
C PRO A 200 8.97 -6.95 -7.00
N TYR A 201 8.66 -8.04 -6.27
CA TYR A 201 8.53 -7.97 -4.80
C TYR A 201 9.83 -7.52 -4.13
N ARG A 202 10.98 -8.11 -4.50
CA ARG A 202 12.28 -7.77 -3.89
C ARG A 202 12.69 -6.34 -4.17
N GLU A 203 12.44 -5.84 -5.37
CA GLU A 203 12.68 -4.43 -5.72
C GLU A 203 11.83 -3.50 -4.85
N GLN A 204 10.54 -3.79 -4.72
CA GLN A 204 9.64 -2.98 -3.91
C GLN A 204 10.01 -3.05 -2.42
N ARG A 205 10.39 -4.22 -1.90
CA ARG A 205 10.90 -4.39 -0.54
C ARG A 205 12.15 -3.54 -0.30
N ARG A 206 13.14 -3.60 -1.20
CA ARG A 206 14.36 -2.76 -1.11
C ARG A 206 14.02 -1.27 -1.10
N ALA A 207 13.09 -0.83 -1.93
CA ALA A 207 12.65 0.57 -1.98
C ALA A 207 11.98 1.02 -0.66
N VAL A 208 11.14 0.16 -0.05
CA VAL A 208 10.53 0.45 1.26
C VAL A 208 11.58 0.50 2.37
N MET A 209 12.55 -0.42 2.38
CA MET A 209 13.63 -0.40 3.37
C MET A 209 14.50 0.86 3.24
N ALA A 210 14.84 1.27 2.01
CA ALA A 210 15.58 2.51 1.74
C ALA A 210 14.78 3.76 2.16
N LEU A 211 13.45 3.75 1.96
CA LEU A 211 12.60 4.82 2.46
C LEU A 211 12.70 4.94 3.99
N ILE A 212 12.58 3.82 4.71
CA ILE A 212 12.68 3.84 6.18
C ILE A 212 14.05 4.38 6.62
N GLU A 213 15.13 3.91 6.00
CA GLU A 213 16.49 4.40 6.28
C GLU A 213 16.60 5.91 6.10
N HIS A 214 16.15 6.45 4.94
CA HIS A 214 16.15 7.89 4.69
C HIS A 214 15.34 8.66 5.72
N ARG A 215 14.17 8.12 6.12
CA ARG A 215 13.33 8.79 7.11
C ARG A 215 13.94 8.74 8.51
N VAL A 216 14.68 7.69 8.87
CA VAL A 216 15.41 7.60 10.16
C VAL A 216 16.54 8.61 10.23
N VAL A 217 17.26 8.80 9.15
CA VAL A 217 18.43 9.72 9.09
C VAL A 217 18.00 11.18 9.06
N ASP A 218 16.95 11.52 8.32
CA ASP A 218 16.46 12.90 8.21
C ASP A 218 15.67 13.29 9.48
N PRO A 219 16.05 14.35 10.23
CA PRO A 219 15.33 14.78 11.43
C PRO A 219 14.00 15.49 11.14
N HIS A 220 13.77 15.94 9.91
CA HIS A 220 12.59 16.71 9.54
C HIS A 220 11.50 15.82 8.90
N PRO A 221 10.22 16.18 9.04
CA PRO A 221 9.15 15.50 8.33
C PRO A 221 9.28 15.75 6.81
N LEU A 222 8.91 14.74 6.01
CA LEU A 222 8.98 14.83 4.54
C LEU A 222 8.10 15.98 4.03
N PRO A 223 8.66 16.93 3.25
CA PRO A 223 7.88 18.05 2.72
C PRO A 223 6.87 17.60 1.67
N TRP A 224 5.85 18.46 1.44
CA TRP A 224 4.93 18.27 0.32
C TRP A 224 5.66 18.45 -1.01
N GLY A 225 5.38 17.54 -1.95
CA GLY A 225 5.96 17.63 -3.29
C GLY A 225 7.39 17.07 -3.42
N ASP A 226 7.86 16.32 -2.41
CA ASP A 226 9.16 15.65 -2.48
C ASP A 226 9.30 14.84 -3.77
N GLU A 227 10.46 14.93 -4.43
CA GLU A 227 10.71 14.30 -5.73
C GLU A 227 11.06 12.81 -5.59
N LEU A 228 11.72 12.41 -4.49
CA LEU A 228 12.13 11.03 -4.25
C LEU A 228 10.93 10.17 -3.82
N TYR A 229 10.07 10.72 -2.96
CA TYR A 229 8.84 10.08 -2.50
C TYR A 229 7.63 10.94 -2.87
N PRO A 230 7.26 10.98 -4.15
CA PRO A 230 6.25 11.91 -4.63
C PRO A 230 4.84 11.52 -4.16
N PRO A 231 3.98 12.52 -3.86
CA PRO A 231 2.59 12.29 -3.55
C PRO A 231 1.84 11.67 -4.74
N CYS A 232 0.83 10.85 -4.45
CA CYS A 232 0.00 10.25 -5.51
C CYS A 232 -0.96 11.25 -6.15
N GLY A 233 -1.34 12.31 -5.42
CA GLY A 233 -2.29 13.31 -5.88
C GLY A 233 -3.75 12.86 -5.91
N THR A 234 -4.05 11.71 -5.34
CA THR A 234 -5.42 11.18 -5.30
C THR A 234 -6.17 11.76 -4.11
N LYS A 235 -7.37 12.31 -4.35
CA LYS A 235 -8.24 12.86 -3.29
C LYS A 235 -8.70 11.80 -2.27
N GLY A 236 -8.71 10.53 -2.67
CA GLY A 236 -8.98 9.39 -1.77
C GLY A 236 -7.78 8.95 -0.92
N CYS A 237 -6.59 9.53 -1.12
CA CYS A 237 -5.44 9.26 -0.28
C CYS A 237 -5.49 10.14 0.97
N PRO A 238 -5.62 9.57 2.19
CA PRO A 238 -5.81 10.35 3.42
C PRO A 238 -4.64 11.30 3.67
N ALA A 239 -3.42 10.87 3.41
CA ALA A 239 -2.24 11.70 3.58
C ALA A 239 -2.15 12.86 2.57
N CYS A 240 -2.63 12.66 1.33
CA CYS A 240 -2.53 13.68 0.28
C CYS A 240 -3.69 14.68 0.30
N SER A 241 -4.91 14.27 0.65
CA SER A 241 -6.13 15.08 0.48
C SER A 241 -6.06 16.42 1.22
N GLU A 242 -5.65 16.43 2.48
CA GLU A 242 -5.48 17.64 3.27
C GLU A 242 -4.35 18.54 2.72
N GLN A 243 -3.24 17.94 2.36
CA GLN A 243 -2.06 18.66 1.86
C GLN A 243 -2.30 19.30 0.48
N ILE A 244 -3.10 18.64 -0.36
CA ILE A 244 -3.55 19.22 -1.64
C ILE A 244 -4.29 20.54 -1.41
N LEU A 245 -5.12 20.62 -0.38
CA LEU A 245 -5.85 21.84 -0.03
C LEU A 245 -4.95 22.86 0.65
N LEU A 246 -4.11 22.44 1.61
CA LEU A 246 -3.22 23.30 2.37
C LEU A 246 -2.21 24.05 1.46
N HIS A 247 -1.70 23.37 0.46
CA HIS A 247 -0.71 23.93 -0.47
C HIS A 247 -1.32 24.53 -1.74
N ASP A 248 -2.65 24.66 -1.82
CA ASP A 248 -3.34 25.07 -3.04
C ASP A 248 -2.83 24.34 -4.29
N ASP A 249 -2.55 23.02 -4.13
CA ASP A 249 -1.85 22.24 -5.14
C ASP A 249 -2.69 22.08 -6.42
N LEU A 250 -2.01 22.00 -7.54
CA LEU A 250 -2.58 21.77 -8.87
C LEU A 250 -3.43 20.47 -8.95
N PHE A 251 -3.20 19.49 -8.08
CA PHE A 251 -4.05 18.29 -7.99
C PHE A 251 -5.52 18.59 -7.67
N GLN A 252 -5.85 19.81 -7.25
CA GLN A 252 -7.25 20.24 -7.11
C GLN A 252 -7.94 20.33 -8.48
N ILE A 253 -7.20 20.55 -9.58
CA ILE A 253 -7.78 20.69 -10.93
C ILE A 253 -8.44 19.36 -11.33
N ALA A 254 -9.74 19.40 -11.58
CA ALA A 254 -10.49 18.21 -11.98
C ALA A 254 -9.95 17.66 -13.31
N GLY A 255 -9.67 16.35 -13.34
CA GLY A 255 -9.15 15.67 -14.52
C GLY A 255 -7.64 15.80 -14.74
N LEU A 256 -6.90 16.53 -13.89
CA LEU A 256 -5.46 16.64 -13.99
C LEU A 256 -4.76 15.31 -13.69
N ARG A 257 -3.82 14.91 -14.55
CA ARG A 257 -2.97 13.73 -14.36
C ARG A 257 -1.62 14.14 -13.77
N LYS A 258 -0.98 13.25 -13.00
CA LYS A 258 0.35 13.47 -12.39
C LYS A 258 1.39 13.99 -13.40
N ALA A 259 1.47 13.38 -14.58
CA ALA A 259 2.41 13.82 -15.62
C ALA A 259 2.12 15.24 -16.15
N GLN A 260 0.85 15.65 -16.19
CA GLN A 260 0.45 17.00 -16.58
C GLN A 260 0.79 18.01 -15.48
N ARG A 261 0.52 17.65 -14.20
CA ARG A 261 0.93 18.47 -13.05
C ARG A 261 2.42 18.78 -13.09
N ASN A 262 3.26 17.76 -13.28
CA ASN A 262 4.72 17.97 -13.33
C ASN A 262 5.13 18.93 -14.44
N LYS A 263 4.50 18.87 -15.61
CA LYS A 263 4.75 19.82 -16.70
C LYS A 263 4.32 21.25 -16.36
N ILE A 264 3.19 21.41 -15.64
CA ILE A 264 2.70 22.71 -15.19
C ILE A 264 3.66 23.30 -14.15
N LEU A 265 4.13 22.49 -13.20
CA LEU A 265 5.15 22.87 -12.22
C LEU A 265 6.45 23.31 -12.91
N THR A 266 6.94 22.53 -13.89
CA THR A 266 8.12 22.88 -14.67
C THR A 266 7.93 24.20 -15.45
N GLY A 267 6.68 24.51 -15.82
CA GLY A 267 6.31 25.80 -16.43
C GLY A 267 6.27 26.98 -15.46
N GLY A 268 6.54 26.74 -14.15
CA GLY A 268 6.62 27.79 -13.13
C GLY A 268 5.30 28.09 -12.41
N PHE A 269 4.26 27.25 -12.58
CA PHE A 269 3.00 27.39 -11.85
C PHE A 269 2.96 26.36 -10.71
N GLU A 270 3.08 26.83 -9.48
CA GLU A 270 3.17 25.98 -8.28
C GLU A 270 1.81 25.70 -7.66
N THR A 271 0.84 26.63 -7.79
CA THR A 271 -0.47 26.55 -7.14
C THR A 271 -1.62 26.58 -8.16
N LEU A 272 -2.79 26.10 -7.73
CA LEU A 272 -4.03 26.20 -8.49
C LEU A 272 -4.33 27.67 -8.85
N GLU A 273 -4.19 28.60 -7.88
CA GLU A 273 -4.49 30.01 -8.09
C GLU A 273 -3.55 30.68 -9.09
N GLN A 274 -2.24 30.41 -9.00
CA GLN A 274 -1.26 30.92 -9.98
C GLN A 274 -1.58 30.45 -11.40
N PHE A 275 -1.89 29.15 -11.56
CA PHE A 275 -2.22 28.62 -12.86
C PHE A 275 -3.55 29.16 -13.39
N ALA A 276 -4.57 29.28 -12.54
CA ALA A 276 -5.91 29.76 -12.91
C ALA A 276 -5.96 31.24 -13.32
N THR A 277 -5.11 32.08 -12.71
CA THR A 277 -5.10 33.54 -12.94
C THR A 277 -4.15 34.00 -14.03
N ALA A 278 -3.23 33.12 -14.48
CA ALA A 278 -2.35 33.39 -15.58
C ALA A 278 -3.11 33.61 -16.91
N SER A 279 -2.57 34.37 -17.82
CA SER A 279 -3.15 34.52 -19.15
C SER A 279 -2.97 33.25 -19.98
N ARG A 280 -3.91 32.97 -20.87
CA ARG A 280 -3.83 31.82 -21.80
C ARG A 280 -2.51 31.82 -22.61
N GLU A 281 -1.98 32.98 -22.94
CA GLU A 281 -0.73 33.11 -23.68
C GLU A 281 0.50 32.74 -22.85
N GLU A 282 0.54 33.14 -21.57
CA GLU A 282 1.60 32.77 -20.64
C GLU A 282 1.58 31.23 -20.42
N VAL A 283 0.42 30.67 -20.12
CA VAL A 283 0.24 29.22 -19.93
C VAL A 283 0.73 28.45 -21.16
N ARG A 284 0.31 28.87 -22.36
CA ARG A 284 0.73 28.23 -23.61
C ARG A 284 2.24 28.29 -23.83
N ARG A 285 2.88 29.43 -23.52
CA ARG A 285 4.32 29.63 -23.72
C ARG A 285 5.16 28.87 -22.70
N ALA A 286 4.69 28.79 -21.45
CA ALA A 286 5.45 28.21 -20.34
C ALA A 286 5.35 26.68 -20.28
N ILE A 287 4.30 26.06 -20.84
CA ILE A 287 4.03 24.64 -20.65
C ILE A 287 4.09 23.89 -22.00
N PRO A 288 5.27 23.52 -22.47
CA PRO A 288 5.40 22.66 -23.64
C PRO A 288 5.02 21.21 -23.34
N GLY A 289 4.57 20.47 -24.36
CA GLY A 289 4.36 19.02 -24.27
C GLY A 289 3.02 18.59 -23.65
N ILE A 290 2.06 19.50 -23.46
CA ILE A 290 0.63 19.23 -23.30
C ILE A 290 -0.06 19.73 -24.56
N GLY A 291 -0.96 18.90 -25.14
CA GLY A 291 -1.74 19.33 -26.32
C GLY A 291 -2.59 20.56 -26.00
N LEU A 292 -2.68 21.50 -26.96
CA LEU A 292 -3.29 22.81 -26.73
C LEU A 292 -4.72 22.73 -26.19
N ASP A 293 -5.55 21.86 -26.73
CA ASP A 293 -6.94 21.71 -26.28
C ASP A 293 -7.02 21.17 -24.86
N THR A 294 -6.15 20.21 -24.52
CA THR A 294 -6.05 19.68 -23.15
C THR A 294 -5.56 20.75 -22.18
N LEU A 295 -4.55 21.53 -22.56
CA LEU A 295 -4.01 22.60 -21.72
C LEU A 295 -5.05 23.71 -21.49
N HIS A 296 -5.76 24.11 -22.53
CA HIS A 296 -6.86 25.07 -22.42
C HIS A 296 -7.99 24.55 -21.53
N GLY A 297 -8.37 23.27 -21.68
CA GLY A 297 -9.39 22.66 -20.83
C GLY A 297 -8.99 22.64 -19.35
N LEU A 298 -7.74 22.27 -19.03
CA LEU A 298 -7.22 22.28 -17.67
C LEU A 298 -7.15 23.71 -17.10
N HIS A 299 -6.72 24.69 -17.89
CA HIS A 299 -6.65 26.09 -17.47
C HIS A 299 -8.06 26.66 -17.21
N LEU A 300 -9.01 26.43 -18.10
CA LEU A 300 -10.40 26.81 -17.92
C LEU A 300 -10.99 26.17 -16.66
N GLN A 301 -10.79 24.86 -16.47
CA GLN A 301 -11.25 24.15 -15.28
C GLN A 301 -10.67 24.77 -14.00
N ALA A 302 -9.38 25.10 -13.98
CA ALA A 302 -8.73 25.77 -12.86
C ALA A 302 -9.36 27.14 -12.59
N SER A 303 -9.56 27.96 -13.64
CA SER A 303 -10.17 29.30 -13.53
C SER A 303 -11.59 29.23 -12.97
N LEU A 304 -12.42 28.28 -13.43
CA LEU A 304 -13.77 28.07 -12.93
C LEU A 304 -13.78 27.59 -11.46
N GLN A 305 -12.86 26.73 -11.08
CA GLN A 305 -12.74 26.26 -9.69
C GLN A 305 -12.34 27.38 -8.74
N VAL A 306 -11.37 28.23 -9.13
CA VAL A 306 -10.98 29.41 -8.34
C VAL A 306 -12.11 30.44 -8.28
N ALA A 307 -12.79 30.70 -9.39
CA ALA A 307 -13.96 31.58 -9.42
C ALA A 307 -15.09 31.06 -8.51
N THR A 308 -15.36 29.76 -8.53
CA THR A 308 -16.34 29.12 -7.63
C THR A 308 -15.94 29.26 -6.17
N ARG A 309 -14.67 28.98 -5.85
CA ARG A 309 -14.12 29.12 -4.49
C ARG A 309 -14.25 30.53 -3.93
N ASN A 310 -14.04 31.53 -4.78
CA ASN A 310 -14.04 32.94 -4.42
C ASN A 310 -15.45 33.60 -4.53
N ASN A 311 -16.47 32.85 -4.96
CA ASN A 311 -17.83 33.35 -5.07
C ASN A 311 -18.51 33.42 -3.68
N PRO A 312 -18.87 34.62 -3.18
CA PRO A 312 -19.46 34.78 -1.85
C PRO A 312 -20.84 34.13 -1.71
N GLU A 313 -21.54 33.90 -2.83
CA GLU A 313 -22.84 33.22 -2.87
C GLU A 313 -22.73 31.69 -2.92
N GLY A 314 -21.51 31.14 -3.02
CA GLY A 314 -21.25 29.69 -3.10
C GLY A 314 -21.77 29.03 -4.39
N ARG A 315 -22.16 29.83 -5.40
CA ARG A 315 -22.65 29.28 -6.67
C ARG A 315 -21.48 28.85 -7.57
N PRO A 316 -21.59 27.66 -8.23
CA PRO A 316 -20.59 27.25 -9.19
C PRO A 316 -20.42 28.26 -10.33
N ALA A 317 -19.18 28.59 -10.66
CA ALA A 317 -18.88 29.30 -11.89
C ALA A 317 -18.94 28.35 -13.09
N TRP A 318 -19.44 28.82 -14.21
CA TRP A 318 -19.55 28.05 -15.45
C TRP A 318 -19.33 28.94 -16.66
N GLU A 319 -18.84 28.37 -17.75
CA GLU A 319 -18.71 29.02 -19.04
C GLU A 319 -19.53 28.24 -20.07
N VAL A 320 -20.26 28.94 -20.96
CA VAL A 320 -21.08 28.34 -22.03
C VAL A 320 -20.23 28.17 -23.29
#